data_cc14ce56c185c8c9b951cecb40c696fa
#
_entry.id   cc14ce56c185c8c9b951cecb40c696fa
#
_cell.length_a   1.000
_cell.length_b   1.000
_cell.length_c   1.000
_cell.angle_alpha   90.00
_cell.angle_beta   90.00
_cell.angle_gamma   90.00
#
_symmetry.space_group_name_H-M   'P 1'
#
loop_
_entity.id
_entity.type
_entity.pdbx_description
1 polymer ?
#
loop_
_entity_poly.entity_id
_entity_poly.type
_entity_poly.pdbx_seq_one_letter_code
_entity_poly.pdbx_strand_id
1 'polypeptide(L)'
;MSRTVIAAVDGSAESLAAADWAAHEAQMRRLPLHLLHVWQDWSRTFTHAPFTGLDTTPCEGATAAQHYAEQVTQDASDRLRAAYPGLEISVEQVHGRPTEVLLSAAEKAEVLVVGSRGLGGLAGFLTGSVSLPVIAHAERPVVAVRAGERAECEPLPGTGDHGDRKGQCLDVVLGLDLSRPCDELLAYAFEAAAARAATLRVVHGWSVPVVEGYDPAAADPGHGVALGLREASALTDVLRSWRGKFPQVEVKEQCLVGRPAGHLVEASKEASLLVVGRRIRRAAVGAHIGPVTHAVLHHATTPVAVVPHL
;
A
#
# COMPACT_ATOMS: atom_id res chain seq x y z
N MET A 1 2.49 -23.26 3.44
CA MET A 1 2.60 -22.48 2.20
C MET A 1 3.67 -21.44 2.43
N SER A 2 4.68 -21.33 1.55
CA SER A 2 5.73 -20.32 1.70
C SER A 2 5.10 -18.95 1.48
N ARG A 3 5.35 -18.03 2.40
CA ARG A 3 4.91 -16.63 2.29
C ARG A 3 5.76 -15.96 1.19
N THR A 4 5.13 -15.21 0.30
CA THR A 4 5.80 -14.58 -0.86
C THR A 4 5.36 -13.14 -0.98
N VAL A 5 6.27 -12.24 -1.31
CA VAL A 5 5.92 -10.87 -1.74
C VAL A 5 5.61 -10.92 -3.23
N ILE A 6 4.44 -10.42 -3.64
CA ILE A 6 4.04 -10.39 -5.06
C ILE A 6 4.03 -8.94 -5.53
N ALA A 7 4.69 -8.66 -6.66
CA ALA A 7 4.64 -7.35 -7.32
C ALA A 7 3.96 -7.45 -8.68
N ALA A 8 2.92 -6.67 -8.90
CA ALA A 8 2.27 -6.53 -10.20
C ALA A 8 3.08 -5.58 -11.08
N VAL A 9 3.45 -6.03 -12.27
CA VAL A 9 4.23 -5.25 -13.24
C VAL A 9 3.49 -5.13 -14.56
N ASP A 10 3.40 -3.91 -15.13
CA ASP A 10 2.80 -3.63 -16.44
C ASP A 10 3.72 -2.80 -17.36
N GLY A 11 4.95 -2.54 -16.92
CA GLY A 11 5.94 -1.73 -17.62
C GLY A 11 5.82 -0.23 -17.39
N SER A 12 4.81 0.24 -16.63
CA SER A 12 4.72 1.64 -16.23
C SER A 12 5.80 2.00 -15.19
N ALA A 13 6.14 3.29 -15.09
CA ALA A 13 7.09 3.78 -14.10
C ALA A 13 6.63 3.46 -12.67
N GLU A 14 5.33 3.51 -12.41
CA GLU A 14 4.73 3.16 -11.13
C GLU A 14 4.85 1.67 -10.81
N SER A 15 4.63 0.79 -11.77
CA SER A 15 4.78 -0.66 -11.56
C SER A 15 6.23 -1.07 -11.37
N LEU A 16 7.15 -0.39 -12.04
CA LEU A 16 8.59 -0.59 -11.83
C LEU A 16 9.04 -0.10 -10.45
N ALA A 17 8.53 1.05 -9.99
CA ALA A 17 8.76 1.53 -8.62
C ALA A 17 8.16 0.58 -7.58
N ALA A 18 6.98 0.02 -7.86
CA ALA A 18 6.35 -1.00 -7.02
C ALA A 18 7.20 -2.28 -6.94
N ALA A 19 7.79 -2.71 -8.05
CA ALA A 19 8.68 -3.87 -8.09
C ALA A 19 9.98 -3.63 -7.30
N ASP A 20 10.57 -2.43 -7.37
CA ASP A 20 11.74 -2.05 -6.57
C ASP A 20 11.40 -2.05 -5.07
N TRP A 21 10.28 -1.43 -4.70
CA TRP A 21 9.82 -1.43 -3.31
C TRP A 21 9.55 -2.86 -2.81
N ALA A 22 8.92 -3.70 -3.63
CA ALA A 22 8.63 -5.10 -3.30
C ALA A 22 9.90 -5.93 -3.11
N ALA A 23 10.94 -5.70 -3.93
CA ALA A 23 12.22 -6.37 -3.79
C ALA A 23 12.91 -6.01 -2.47
N HIS A 24 12.90 -4.73 -2.11
CA HIS A 24 13.42 -4.26 -0.83
C HIS A 24 12.65 -4.87 0.35
N GLU A 25 11.31 -4.88 0.30
CA GLU A 25 10.46 -5.48 1.32
C GLU A 25 10.70 -6.99 1.46
N ALA A 26 10.82 -7.71 0.33
CA ALA A 26 11.11 -9.13 0.30
C ALA A 26 12.47 -9.44 0.93
N GLN A 27 13.49 -8.64 0.64
CA GLN A 27 14.83 -8.78 1.22
C GLN A 27 14.79 -8.54 2.74
N MET A 28 14.14 -7.48 3.22
CA MET A 28 14.02 -7.19 4.65
C MET A 28 13.28 -8.30 5.40
N ARG A 29 12.23 -8.86 4.82
CA ARG A 29 11.44 -9.95 5.41
C ARG A 29 12.03 -11.33 5.18
N ARG A 30 13.11 -11.45 4.37
CA ARG A 30 13.71 -12.72 3.94
C ARG A 30 12.68 -13.65 3.28
N LEU A 31 11.88 -13.08 2.40
CA LEU A 31 10.86 -13.78 1.61
C LEU A 31 11.24 -13.76 0.13
N PRO A 32 10.80 -14.73 -0.67
CA PRO A 32 10.94 -14.67 -2.12
C PRO A 32 10.05 -13.56 -2.71
N LEU A 33 10.50 -13.00 -3.84
CA LEU A 33 9.75 -12.07 -4.67
C LEU A 33 9.16 -12.78 -5.87
N HIS A 34 7.89 -12.53 -6.15
CA HIS A 34 7.21 -13.01 -7.33
C HIS A 34 6.73 -11.83 -8.19
N LEU A 35 7.26 -11.69 -9.39
CA LEU A 35 6.83 -10.68 -10.36
C LEU A 35 5.68 -11.26 -11.19
N LEU A 36 4.54 -10.60 -11.17
CA LEU A 36 3.34 -11.03 -11.88
C LEU A 36 2.95 -9.98 -12.93
N HIS A 37 2.96 -10.38 -14.19
CA HIS A 37 2.41 -9.59 -15.28
C HIS A 37 1.11 -10.22 -15.78
N VAL A 38 0.06 -9.40 -15.91
CA VAL A 38 -1.22 -9.86 -16.44
C VAL A 38 -1.47 -9.18 -17.77
N TRP A 39 -1.62 -9.98 -18.81
CA TRP A 39 -1.87 -9.48 -20.14
C TRP A 39 -3.22 -9.93 -20.70
N GLN A 40 -3.77 -9.12 -21.62
CA GLN A 40 -5.04 -9.39 -22.28
C GLN A 40 -4.86 -9.35 -23.77
N ASP A 41 -5.58 -10.23 -24.45
CA ASP A 41 -5.67 -10.19 -25.90
C ASP A 41 -6.74 -9.16 -26.32
N TRP A 42 -6.27 -8.00 -26.77
CA TRP A 42 -7.13 -6.90 -27.23
C TRP A 42 -7.82 -7.21 -28.57
N SER A 43 -7.35 -8.22 -29.31
CA SER A 43 -7.90 -8.56 -30.64
C SER A 43 -9.36 -9.02 -30.59
N ARG A 44 -9.80 -9.58 -29.45
CA ARG A 44 -11.19 -10.05 -29.27
C ARG A 44 -12.21 -8.95 -28.97
N THR A 45 -11.77 -7.78 -28.53
CA THR A 45 -12.67 -6.68 -28.14
C THR A 45 -13.10 -5.84 -29.36
N PHE A 46 -12.34 -5.84 -30.44
CA PHE A 46 -12.62 -5.07 -31.63
C PHE A 46 -13.35 -5.84 -32.76
N THR A 47 -13.62 -7.14 -32.61
CA THR A 47 -14.32 -7.95 -33.59
C THR A 47 -15.82 -7.62 -33.76
N HIS A 48 -16.35 -6.67 -33.02
CA HIS A 48 -17.73 -6.18 -33.18
C HIS A 48 -17.83 -4.74 -33.69
N ALA A 49 -16.79 -4.18 -34.30
CA ALA A 49 -16.92 -2.93 -35.03
C ALA A 49 -17.41 -3.28 -36.47
N PRO A 50 -18.68 -3.02 -36.83
CA PRO A 50 -19.27 -3.49 -38.09
C PRO A 50 -18.81 -2.72 -39.35
N PHE A 51 -17.73 -1.93 -39.28
CA PHE A 51 -17.41 -0.97 -40.35
C PHE A 51 -15.96 -0.91 -40.84
N THR A 52 -15.07 -1.81 -40.45
CA THR A 52 -13.72 -1.83 -41.03
C THR A 52 -13.47 -3.20 -41.67
N GLY A 53 -13.62 -3.28 -42.99
CA GLY A 53 -13.26 -4.43 -43.80
C GLY A 53 -11.74 -4.65 -43.89
N LEU A 54 -11.05 -4.67 -42.77
CA LEU A 54 -9.66 -5.08 -42.62
C LEU A 54 -9.69 -6.49 -42.03
N ASP A 55 -9.39 -7.47 -42.86
CA ASP A 55 -9.04 -8.83 -42.45
C ASP A 55 -7.77 -8.77 -41.60
N THR A 56 -7.95 -8.53 -40.31
CA THR A 56 -6.86 -8.73 -39.34
C THR A 56 -6.85 -10.19 -38.94
N THR A 57 -5.87 -10.92 -39.43
CA THR A 57 -5.59 -12.28 -38.99
C THR A 57 -5.41 -12.31 -37.46
N PRO A 58 -6.15 -13.16 -36.73
CA PRO A 58 -6.18 -13.13 -35.24
C PRO A 58 -4.86 -13.50 -34.57
N CYS A 59 -3.86 -13.94 -35.32
CA CYS A 59 -2.62 -14.48 -34.76
C CYS A 59 -1.53 -13.44 -34.42
N GLU A 60 -1.53 -12.27 -35.04
CA GLU A 60 -0.43 -11.29 -34.81
C GLU A 60 -0.59 -10.49 -33.54
N GLY A 61 -1.80 -10.18 -33.10
CA GLY A 61 -2.03 -9.38 -31.90
C GLY A 61 -1.73 -10.12 -30.59
N ALA A 62 -2.08 -11.39 -30.50
CA ALA A 62 -1.81 -12.22 -29.33
C ALA A 62 -0.31 -12.46 -29.14
N THR A 63 0.43 -12.68 -30.24
CA THR A 63 1.89 -12.87 -30.21
C THR A 63 2.61 -11.59 -29.77
N ALA A 64 2.18 -10.42 -30.25
CA ALA A 64 2.76 -9.14 -29.86
C ALA A 64 2.52 -8.81 -28.36
N ALA A 65 1.32 -9.06 -27.85
CA ALA A 65 1.00 -8.84 -26.44
C ALA A 65 1.79 -9.78 -25.53
N GLN A 66 1.97 -11.04 -25.94
CA GLN A 66 2.77 -12.01 -25.20
C GLN A 66 4.25 -11.62 -25.22
N HIS A 67 4.83 -11.26 -26.35
CA HIS A 67 6.22 -10.78 -26.43
C HIS A 67 6.46 -9.55 -25.58
N TYR A 68 5.51 -8.60 -25.57
CA TYR A 68 5.61 -7.43 -24.67
C TYR A 68 5.60 -7.84 -23.20
N ALA A 69 4.73 -8.77 -22.82
CA ALA A 69 4.68 -9.31 -21.47
C ALA A 69 6.00 -9.97 -21.05
N GLU A 70 6.60 -10.76 -21.94
CA GLU A 70 7.91 -11.40 -21.75
C GLU A 70 9.01 -10.34 -21.54
N GLN A 71 9.05 -9.33 -22.40
CA GLN A 71 10.05 -8.27 -22.33
C GLN A 71 9.95 -7.45 -21.03
N VAL A 72 8.75 -6.99 -20.69
CA VAL A 72 8.51 -6.20 -19.45
C VAL A 72 8.95 -6.96 -18.20
N THR A 73 8.58 -8.23 -18.11
CA THR A 73 8.94 -9.04 -16.93
C THR A 73 10.40 -9.42 -16.90
N GLN A 74 11.03 -9.69 -18.04
CA GLN A 74 12.45 -10.00 -18.13
C GLN A 74 13.29 -8.77 -17.73
N ASP A 75 13.01 -7.61 -18.30
CA ASP A 75 13.73 -6.37 -18.01
C ASP A 75 13.64 -5.99 -16.52
N ALA A 76 12.43 -6.11 -15.93
CA ALA A 76 12.22 -5.88 -14.51
C ALA A 76 13.01 -6.87 -13.64
N SER A 77 12.96 -8.16 -13.99
CA SER A 77 13.65 -9.23 -13.27
C SER A 77 15.17 -9.06 -13.31
N ASP A 78 15.74 -8.77 -14.48
CA ASP A 78 17.20 -8.63 -14.65
C ASP A 78 17.73 -7.42 -13.89
N ARG A 79 16.98 -6.30 -13.92
CA ARG A 79 17.29 -5.11 -13.13
C ARG A 79 17.29 -5.41 -11.63
N LEU A 80 16.25 -6.10 -11.14
CA LEU A 80 16.14 -6.43 -9.71
C LEU A 80 17.18 -7.45 -9.27
N ARG A 81 17.51 -8.46 -10.08
CA ARG A 81 18.60 -9.41 -9.78
C ARG A 81 19.95 -8.72 -9.66
N ALA A 82 20.19 -7.71 -10.49
CA ALA A 82 21.42 -6.91 -10.42
C ALA A 82 21.46 -6.04 -9.15
N ALA A 83 20.31 -5.45 -8.75
CA ALA A 83 20.21 -4.57 -7.58
C ALA A 83 20.16 -5.34 -6.24
N TYR A 84 19.57 -6.54 -6.23
CA TYR A 84 19.37 -7.36 -5.03
C TYR A 84 20.00 -8.75 -5.18
N PRO A 85 21.35 -8.88 -5.14
CA PRO A 85 22.03 -10.16 -5.24
C PRO A 85 21.62 -11.09 -4.09
N GLY A 86 21.13 -12.30 -4.43
CA GLY A 86 20.69 -13.29 -3.44
C GLY A 86 19.21 -13.25 -3.10
N LEU A 87 18.41 -12.30 -3.62
CA LEU A 87 16.97 -12.37 -3.55
C LEU A 87 16.43 -13.41 -4.54
N GLU A 88 15.63 -14.35 -4.05
CA GLU A 88 14.93 -15.30 -4.91
C GLU A 88 13.81 -14.58 -5.66
N ILE A 89 13.95 -14.47 -6.99
CA ILE A 89 13.00 -13.77 -7.86
C ILE A 89 12.43 -14.76 -8.87
N SER A 90 11.13 -14.98 -8.82
CA SER A 90 10.34 -15.73 -9.80
C SER A 90 9.49 -14.77 -10.63
N VAL A 91 9.14 -15.21 -11.84
CA VAL A 91 8.39 -14.41 -12.82
C VAL A 91 7.24 -15.24 -13.34
N GLU A 92 6.07 -14.66 -13.42
CA GLU A 92 4.88 -15.29 -14.01
C GLU A 92 4.15 -14.30 -14.91
N GLN A 93 3.67 -14.82 -16.03
CA GLN A 93 2.83 -14.08 -16.97
C GLN A 93 1.50 -14.82 -17.10
N VAL A 94 0.41 -14.13 -16.82
CA VAL A 94 -0.92 -14.72 -16.79
C VAL A 94 -1.81 -14.00 -17.80
N HIS A 95 -2.45 -14.78 -18.68
CA HIS A 95 -3.49 -14.24 -19.53
C HIS A 95 -4.80 -14.13 -18.74
N GLY A 96 -5.44 -12.94 -18.74
CA GLY A 96 -6.71 -12.77 -18.07
C GLY A 96 -7.02 -11.32 -17.71
N ARG A 97 -8.09 -11.14 -16.95
CA ARG A 97 -8.46 -9.81 -16.44
C ARG A 97 -7.57 -9.43 -15.26
N PRO A 98 -6.83 -8.29 -15.33
CA PRO A 98 -5.85 -7.94 -14.30
C PRO A 98 -6.39 -7.95 -12.88
N THR A 99 -7.57 -7.38 -12.65
CA THR A 99 -8.17 -7.33 -11.31
C THR A 99 -8.45 -8.73 -10.75
N GLU A 100 -9.02 -9.63 -11.55
CA GLU A 100 -9.37 -11.00 -11.12
C GLU A 100 -8.11 -11.82 -10.80
N VAL A 101 -7.12 -11.75 -11.69
CA VAL A 101 -5.85 -12.47 -11.52
C VAL A 101 -5.09 -11.97 -10.31
N LEU A 102 -5.00 -10.64 -10.12
CA LEU A 102 -4.30 -10.04 -8.97
C LEU A 102 -5.00 -10.33 -7.65
N LEU A 103 -6.34 -10.39 -7.60
CA LEU A 103 -7.08 -10.78 -6.41
C LEU A 103 -6.79 -12.25 -6.03
N SER A 104 -6.79 -13.16 -7.02
CA SER A 104 -6.44 -14.56 -6.78
C SER A 104 -4.97 -14.72 -6.34
N ALA A 105 -4.05 -13.93 -6.90
CA ALA A 105 -2.66 -13.92 -6.48
C ALA A 105 -2.49 -13.39 -5.04
N ALA A 106 -3.26 -12.36 -4.68
CA ALA A 106 -3.24 -11.78 -3.34
C ALA A 106 -3.58 -12.80 -2.25
N GLU A 107 -4.49 -13.75 -2.49
CA GLU A 107 -4.85 -14.79 -1.52
C GLU A 107 -3.65 -15.62 -1.05
N LYS A 108 -2.67 -15.80 -1.92
CA LYS A 108 -1.45 -16.59 -1.67
C LYS A 108 -0.27 -15.74 -1.20
N ALA A 109 -0.39 -14.41 -1.29
CA ALA A 109 0.66 -13.48 -0.95
C ALA A 109 0.75 -13.21 0.56
N GLU A 110 1.94 -12.90 1.04
CA GLU A 110 2.13 -12.19 2.31
C GLU A 110 1.68 -10.73 2.15
N VAL A 111 2.10 -10.12 1.04
CA VAL A 111 1.70 -8.78 0.62
C VAL A 111 1.71 -8.70 -0.91
N LEU A 112 0.67 -8.07 -1.47
CA LEU A 112 0.63 -7.72 -2.89
C LEU A 112 1.04 -6.26 -3.05
N VAL A 113 1.98 -5.99 -3.95
CA VAL A 113 2.46 -4.64 -4.25
C VAL A 113 2.01 -4.23 -5.64
N VAL A 114 1.40 -3.06 -5.75
CA VAL A 114 0.85 -2.53 -7.01
C VAL A 114 1.32 -1.09 -7.23
N GLY A 115 1.55 -0.71 -8.48
CA GLY A 115 1.71 0.69 -8.83
C GLY A 115 0.41 1.45 -8.59
N SER A 116 0.48 2.65 -8.07
CA SER A 116 -0.71 3.48 -7.82
C SER A 116 -1.39 3.93 -9.13
N ARG A 117 -0.65 3.92 -10.26
CA ARG A 117 -1.14 4.14 -11.63
C ARG A 117 -0.52 3.09 -12.55
N GLY A 118 -1.11 2.87 -13.74
CA GLY A 118 -0.57 2.04 -14.80
C GLY A 118 -0.56 2.80 -16.12
N LEU A 119 -0.14 2.15 -17.21
CA LEU A 119 -0.03 2.71 -18.56
C LEU A 119 -1.32 3.39 -19.10
N GLY A 120 -2.50 3.05 -18.54
CA GLY A 120 -3.80 3.59 -18.96
C GLY A 120 -4.31 4.78 -18.13
N GLY A 121 -3.52 5.34 -17.21
CA GLY A 121 -3.96 6.39 -16.29
C GLY A 121 -4.19 7.74 -16.98
N LEU A 122 -5.44 8.23 -16.98
CA LEU A 122 -5.77 9.61 -17.39
C LEU A 122 -5.15 10.60 -16.41
N ALA A 123 -4.53 11.66 -16.93
CA ALA A 123 -4.01 12.77 -16.13
C ALA A 123 -5.13 13.34 -15.25
N GLY A 124 -4.97 13.25 -13.91
CA GLY A 124 -5.96 13.75 -12.94
C GLY A 124 -6.53 12.68 -12.00
N PHE A 125 -6.49 11.39 -12.34
CA PHE A 125 -6.85 10.31 -11.43
C PHE A 125 -5.61 9.76 -10.73
N LEU A 126 -5.59 9.86 -9.40
CA LEU A 126 -4.42 9.52 -8.58
C LEU A 126 -4.28 8.01 -8.30
N THR A 127 -5.30 7.21 -8.60
CA THR A 127 -5.28 5.75 -8.37
C THR A 127 -5.69 5.02 -9.64
N GLY A 128 -4.94 3.97 -10.04
CA GLY A 128 -5.15 3.24 -11.30
C GLY A 128 -6.47 2.45 -11.34
N SER A 129 -6.96 2.21 -12.56
CA SER A 129 -8.19 1.44 -12.81
C SER A 129 -8.15 -0.01 -12.31
N VAL A 130 -6.95 -0.57 -12.14
CA VAL A 130 -6.73 -1.92 -11.61
C VAL A 130 -6.42 -1.89 -10.12
N SER A 131 -5.56 -0.97 -9.68
CA SER A 131 -5.06 -0.92 -8.30
C SER A 131 -6.18 -0.65 -7.30
N LEU A 132 -7.09 0.28 -7.59
CA LEU A 132 -8.18 0.63 -6.67
C LEU A 132 -9.17 -0.52 -6.44
N PRO A 133 -9.68 -1.23 -7.48
CA PRO A 133 -10.49 -2.43 -7.30
C PRO A 133 -9.75 -3.54 -6.53
N VAL A 134 -8.46 -3.75 -6.81
CA VAL A 134 -7.66 -4.74 -6.07
C VAL A 134 -7.58 -4.38 -4.59
N ILE A 135 -7.22 -3.14 -4.26
CA ILE A 135 -7.19 -2.65 -2.88
C ILE A 135 -8.56 -2.77 -2.21
N ALA A 136 -9.64 -2.51 -2.95
CA ALA A 136 -11.01 -2.57 -2.43
C ALA A 136 -11.47 -3.99 -2.06
N HIS A 137 -10.96 -5.01 -2.72
CA HIS A 137 -11.49 -6.38 -2.60
C HIS A 137 -10.50 -7.41 -2.07
N ALA A 138 -9.18 -7.13 -2.08
CA ALA A 138 -8.19 -8.07 -1.57
C ALA A 138 -8.44 -8.40 -0.09
N GLU A 139 -8.27 -9.67 0.28
CA GLU A 139 -8.38 -10.16 1.66
C GLU A 139 -7.00 -10.26 2.36
N ARG A 140 -5.96 -9.79 1.69
CA ARG A 140 -4.59 -9.71 2.18
C ARG A 140 -4.07 -8.28 2.03
N PRO A 141 -3.01 -7.90 2.76
CA PRO A 141 -2.42 -6.57 2.66
C PRO A 141 -2.01 -6.23 1.22
N VAL A 142 -2.36 -5.02 0.78
CA VAL A 142 -1.95 -4.48 -0.52
C VAL A 142 -1.20 -3.17 -0.30
N VAL A 143 -0.02 -3.05 -0.91
CA VAL A 143 0.76 -1.81 -0.86
C VAL A 143 0.68 -1.11 -2.21
N ALA A 144 0.25 0.15 -2.18
CA ALA A 144 0.24 1.04 -3.32
C ALA A 144 1.50 1.91 -3.33
N VAL A 145 2.27 1.85 -4.43
CA VAL A 145 3.52 2.60 -4.60
C VAL A 145 3.37 3.57 -5.77
N ARG A 146 3.92 4.79 -5.64
CA ARG A 146 3.95 5.81 -6.70
C ARG A 146 5.31 5.87 -7.39
N ALA A 147 5.32 6.28 -8.65
CA ALA A 147 6.57 6.60 -9.34
C ALA A 147 7.23 7.84 -8.70
N GLY A 148 8.55 7.81 -8.57
CA GLY A 148 9.32 8.89 -7.97
C GLY A 148 9.42 8.86 -6.44
N GLU A 149 8.70 7.99 -5.78
CA GLU A 149 8.88 7.70 -4.36
C GLU A 149 10.06 6.73 -4.21
N ARG A 150 11.20 7.25 -3.78
CA ARG A 150 12.32 6.41 -3.38
C ARG A 150 11.98 5.73 -2.08
N ALA A 151 12.30 4.43 -1.98
CA ALA A 151 12.51 3.79 -0.70
C ALA A 151 13.75 4.45 -0.06
N GLU A 152 13.57 5.61 0.59
CA GLU A 152 14.66 6.37 1.20
C GLU A 152 15.13 5.73 2.51
N CYS A 153 15.40 4.43 2.49
CA CYS A 153 15.95 3.72 3.64
C CYS A 153 17.27 2.98 3.36
N GLU A 154 17.97 3.31 2.25
CA GLU A 154 19.30 2.73 2.07
C GLU A 154 20.28 3.65 1.36
N PRO A 155 21.50 3.85 1.94
CA PRO A 155 22.62 4.23 1.11
C PRO A 155 22.96 3.02 0.25
N LEU A 156 22.71 3.10 -1.06
CA LEU A 156 23.33 2.18 -2.03
C LEU A 156 24.84 2.18 -1.77
N PRO A 157 25.49 1.01 -1.66
CA PRO A 157 26.94 0.96 -1.52
C PRO A 157 27.56 1.59 -2.77
N GLY A 158 28.07 2.82 -2.66
CA GLY A 158 28.81 3.49 -3.74
C GLY A 158 28.51 4.96 -4.01
N THR A 159 27.47 5.58 -3.44
CA THR A 159 27.25 7.03 -3.61
C THR A 159 27.60 7.75 -2.32
N GLY A 160 28.79 8.40 -2.36
CA GLY A 160 29.28 9.22 -1.25
C GLY A 160 28.46 10.47 -1.03
N ASP A 161 28.40 10.85 0.24
CA ASP A 161 28.27 12.18 0.76
C ASP A 161 26.95 12.94 0.55
N HIS A 162 25.99 12.74 1.47
CA HIS A 162 25.13 13.82 1.94
C HIS A 162 24.99 13.73 3.46
N GLY A 163 25.39 14.83 4.11
CA GLY A 163 25.66 14.96 5.53
C GLY A 163 24.54 14.55 6.49
N ASP A 164 24.97 14.05 7.64
CA ASP A 164 24.34 13.98 8.98
C ASP A 164 23.02 13.24 9.24
N ARG A 165 22.43 12.51 8.27
CA ARG A 165 21.34 11.53 8.56
C ARG A 165 21.76 10.10 8.23
N LYS A 166 23.00 9.72 8.54
CA LYS A 166 23.49 8.35 8.38
C LYS A 166 22.73 7.40 9.33
N GLY A 167 21.89 6.52 8.73
CA GLY A 167 21.49 5.26 9.37
C GLY A 167 20.14 5.22 10.06
N GLN A 168 19.29 6.25 9.99
CA GLN A 168 17.96 6.21 10.59
C GLN A 168 16.91 5.98 9.49
N CYS A 169 16.33 4.78 9.45
CA CYS A 169 15.15 4.54 8.61
C CYS A 169 14.04 5.50 9.01
N LEU A 170 13.33 6.06 8.01
CA LEU A 170 12.16 6.88 8.24
C LEU A 170 11.08 6.07 8.98
N ASP A 171 10.30 6.74 9.82
CA ASP A 171 9.26 6.13 10.64
C ASP A 171 8.26 5.30 9.79
N VAL A 172 7.69 4.26 10.39
CA VAL A 172 6.45 3.65 9.91
C VAL A 172 5.30 4.36 10.60
N VAL A 173 4.33 4.87 9.82
CA VAL A 173 3.15 5.54 10.35
C VAL A 173 1.96 4.60 10.31
N LEU A 174 1.24 4.48 11.43
CA LEU A 174 0.01 3.71 11.53
C LEU A 174 -1.18 4.63 11.80
N GLY A 175 -2.19 4.61 10.93
CA GLY A 175 -3.50 5.21 11.20
C GLY A 175 -4.38 4.23 11.98
N LEU A 176 -4.72 4.55 13.21
CA LEU A 176 -5.52 3.69 14.08
C LEU A 176 -6.86 4.33 14.45
N ASP A 177 -7.95 3.58 14.25
CA ASP A 177 -9.28 3.92 14.73
C ASP A 177 -9.53 3.19 16.06
N LEU A 178 -9.56 3.95 17.16
CA LEU A 178 -9.79 3.40 18.50
C LEU A 178 -11.22 2.89 18.72
N SER A 179 -12.16 3.31 17.91
CA SER A 179 -13.53 2.77 18.00
C SER A 179 -13.59 1.28 17.62
N ARG A 180 -12.60 0.80 16.86
CA ARG A 180 -12.47 -0.57 16.38
C ARG A 180 -11.02 -0.95 16.17
N PRO A 181 -10.26 -1.14 17.25
CA PRO A 181 -8.89 -1.63 17.14
C PRO A 181 -8.88 -3.02 16.51
N CYS A 182 -7.89 -3.27 15.65
CA CYS A 182 -7.81 -4.47 14.85
C CYS A 182 -6.41 -5.08 14.97
N ASP A 183 -6.36 -6.33 15.36
CA ASP A 183 -5.11 -7.05 15.61
C ASP A 183 -4.30 -7.26 14.32
N GLU A 184 -4.96 -7.51 13.18
CA GLU A 184 -4.30 -7.68 11.89
C GLU A 184 -3.57 -6.42 11.44
N LEU A 185 -4.19 -5.25 11.64
CA LEU A 185 -3.62 -3.95 11.32
C LEU A 185 -2.41 -3.64 12.21
N LEU A 186 -2.55 -3.87 13.52
CA LEU A 186 -1.49 -3.67 14.50
C LEU A 186 -0.32 -4.61 14.24
N ALA A 187 -0.59 -5.91 14.01
CA ALA A 187 0.43 -6.90 13.67
C ALA A 187 1.25 -6.45 12.47
N TYR A 188 0.59 -6.10 11.37
CA TYR A 188 1.28 -5.67 10.15
C TYR A 188 2.17 -4.45 10.39
N ALA A 189 1.67 -3.43 11.11
CA ALA A 189 2.41 -2.20 11.39
C ALA A 189 3.65 -2.45 12.28
N PHE A 190 3.51 -3.24 13.33
CA PHE A 190 4.63 -3.61 14.20
C PHE A 190 5.66 -4.47 13.48
N GLU A 191 5.24 -5.45 12.70
CA GLU A 191 6.14 -6.27 11.87
C GLU A 191 6.88 -5.43 10.83
N ALA A 192 6.19 -4.48 10.19
CA ALA A 192 6.80 -3.57 9.23
C ALA A 192 7.83 -2.65 9.87
N ALA A 193 7.56 -2.11 11.06
CA ALA A 193 8.50 -1.29 11.81
C ALA A 193 9.71 -2.11 12.30
N ALA A 194 9.47 -3.32 12.81
CA ALA A 194 10.53 -4.23 13.25
C ALA A 194 11.47 -4.63 12.11
N ALA A 195 10.92 -4.96 10.94
CA ALA A 195 11.71 -5.33 9.75
C ALA A 195 12.62 -4.19 9.27
N ARG A 196 12.20 -2.94 9.48
CA ARG A 196 12.94 -1.72 9.11
C ARG A 196 13.85 -1.20 10.23
N ALA A 197 13.82 -1.79 11.42
CA ALA A 197 14.43 -1.22 12.63
C ALA A 197 14.02 0.26 12.83
N ALA A 198 12.77 0.60 12.51
CA ALA A 198 12.24 1.96 12.50
C ALA A 198 11.29 2.19 13.69
N THR A 199 11.08 3.46 14.03
CA THR A 199 10.05 3.87 14.97
C THR A 199 8.65 3.66 14.37
N LEU A 200 7.72 3.14 15.15
CA LEU A 200 6.30 3.10 14.82
C LEU A 200 5.58 4.32 15.36
N ARG A 201 5.16 5.24 14.49
CA ARG A 201 4.37 6.42 14.84
C ARG A 201 2.90 6.09 14.67
N VAL A 202 2.18 5.96 15.78
CA VAL A 202 0.75 5.65 15.76
C VAL A 202 -0.05 6.93 15.85
N VAL A 203 -0.86 7.21 14.84
CA VAL A 203 -1.67 8.42 14.71
C VAL A 203 -3.14 8.07 14.88
N HIS A 204 -3.75 8.59 15.93
CA HIS A 204 -5.19 8.56 16.15
C HIS A 204 -5.77 9.97 16.00
N GLY A 205 -6.60 10.16 14.98
CA GLY A 205 -7.34 11.42 14.79
C GLY A 205 -8.74 11.29 15.33
N TRP A 206 -9.15 12.22 16.18
CA TRP A 206 -10.47 12.24 16.79
C TRP A 206 -11.11 13.63 16.67
N SER A 207 -12.44 13.70 16.78
CA SER A 207 -13.17 14.97 16.78
C SER A 207 -14.06 15.08 18.00
N VAL A 208 -14.14 16.29 18.53
CA VAL A 208 -15.11 16.58 19.59
C VAL A 208 -16.51 16.37 18.99
N PRO A 209 -17.37 15.54 19.61
CA PRO A 209 -18.74 15.40 19.13
C PRO A 209 -19.44 16.76 19.12
N VAL A 210 -19.99 17.12 17.94
CA VAL A 210 -20.87 18.29 17.88
C VAL A 210 -22.20 17.86 18.51
N VAL A 211 -22.43 18.31 19.74
CA VAL A 211 -23.72 18.09 20.39
C VAL A 211 -24.73 18.99 19.67
N GLU A 212 -25.70 18.38 19.00
CA GLU A 212 -26.83 19.11 18.45
C GLU A 212 -27.68 19.65 19.62
N GLY A 213 -27.50 20.93 19.92
CA GLY A 213 -28.16 21.64 21.00
C GLY A 213 -27.15 22.51 21.75
N TYR A 214 -27.56 23.72 22.10
CA TYR A 214 -26.75 24.64 22.90
C TYR A 214 -26.62 24.07 24.32
N ASP A 215 -25.59 23.26 24.57
CA ASP A 215 -25.22 22.84 25.92
C ASP A 215 -24.08 23.75 26.40
N PRO A 216 -24.32 24.58 27.40
CA PRO A 216 -23.27 25.44 28.00
C PRO A 216 -22.09 24.64 28.55
N ALA A 217 -22.27 23.36 28.91
CA ALA A 217 -21.21 22.50 29.39
C ALA A 217 -20.28 22.01 28.25
N ALA A 218 -20.78 21.96 27.00
CA ALA A 218 -19.96 21.66 25.83
C ALA A 218 -19.03 22.83 25.43
N ALA A 219 -19.28 24.02 25.95
CA ALA A 219 -18.45 25.22 25.75
C ALA A 219 -17.32 25.32 26.79
N ASP A 220 -17.24 24.38 27.75
CA ASP A 220 -16.16 24.34 28.74
C ASP A 220 -14.85 23.85 28.09
N PRO A 221 -13.80 24.66 27.99
CA PRO A 221 -12.48 24.24 27.49
C PRO A 221 -11.92 23.02 28.23
N GLY A 222 -12.30 22.81 29.49
CA GLY A 222 -11.90 21.64 30.30
C GLY A 222 -12.49 20.34 29.78
N HIS A 223 -13.66 20.36 29.15
CA HIS A 223 -14.29 19.16 28.58
C HIS A 223 -13.48 18.60 27.39
N GLY A 224 -13.02 19.45 26.50
CA GLY A 224 -12.16 19.04 25.38
C GLY A 224 -10.83 18.43 25.81
N VAL A 225 -10.23 19.00 26.86
CA VAL A 225 -8.98 18.46 27.45
C VAL A 225 -9.25 17.10 28.09
N ALA A 226 -10.33 16.93 28.83
CA ALA A 226 -10.68 15.66 29.46
C ALA A 226 -10.95 14.55 28.43
N LEU A 227 -11.62 14.87 27.31
CA LEU A 227 -11.80 13.94 26.19
C LEU A 227 -10.46 13.55 25.56
N GLY A 228 -9.59 14.50 25.28
CA GLY A 228 -8.25 14.23 24.72
C GLY A 228 -7.42 13.30 25.60
N LEU A 229 -7.46 13.47 26.92
CA LEU A 229 -6.78 12.59 27.86
C LEU A 229 -7.34 11.16 27.83
N ARG A 230 -8.65 11.02 27.70
CA ARG A 230 -9.31 9.70 27.57
C ARG A 230 -8.88 8.99 26.28
N GLU A 231 -8.90 9.69 25.14
CA GLU A 231 -8.45 9.13 23.85
C GLU A 231 -6.97 8.73 23.89
N ALA A 232 -6.10 9.56 24.49
CA ALA A 232 -4.69 9.23 24.65
C ALA A 232 -4.49 8.00 25.57
N SER A 233 -5.23 7.90 26.67
CA SER A 233 -5.18 6.72 27.56
C SER A 233 -5.65 5.46 26.83
N ALA A 234 -6.75 5.54 26.08
CA ALA A 234 -7.26 4.43 25.31
C ALA A 234 -6.26 3.96 24.24
N LEU A 235 -5.56 4.89 23.57
CA LEU A 235 -4.49 4.58 22.62
C LEU A 235 -3.36 3.80 23.30
N THR A 236 -2.88 4.29 24.45
CA THR A 236 -1.84 3.61 25.24
C THR A 236 -2.25 2.23 25.68
N ASP A 237 -3.51 2.03 26.10
CA ASP A 237 -4.02 0.73 26.54
C ASP A 237 -4.06 -0.29 25.40
N VAL A 238 -4.51 0.10 24.20
CA VAL A 238 -4.50 -0.75 23.01
C VAL A 238 -3.07 -1.17 22.64
N LEU A 239 -2.11 -0.26 22.72
CA LEU A 239 -0.73 -0.51 22.33
C LEU A 239 0.09 -1.28 23.36
N ARG A 240 -0.37 -1.38 24.61
CA ARG A 240 0.38 -2.00 25.71
C ARG A 240 0.79 -3.44 25.44
N SER A 241 -0.13 -4.26 24.96
CA SER A 241 0.12 -5.67 24.65
C SER A 241 1.09 -5.83 23.47
N TRP A 242 1.01 -4.95 22.48
CA TRP A 242 1.87 -4.95 21.29
C TRP A 242 3.29 -4.51 21.58
N ARG A 243 3.48 -3.52 22.44
CA ARG A 243 4.81 -3.14 22.95
C ARG A 243 5.50 -4.30 23.67
N GLY A 244 4.73 -5.11 24.41
CA GLY A 244 5.27 -6.31 25.05
C GLY A 244 5.69 -7.39 24.05
N LYS A 245 4.97 -7.55 22.93
CA LYS A 245 5.30 -8.50 21.85
C LYS A 245 6.48 -8.04 20.98
N PHE A 246 6.67 -6.72 20.82
CA PHE A 246 7.70 -6.12 19.98
C PHE A 246 8.56 -5.11 20.78
N PRO A 247 9.32 -5.56 21.78
CA PRO A 247 10.07 -4.67 22.66
C PRO A 247 11.19 -3.89 21.94
N GLN A 248 11.60 -4.35 20.74
CA GLN A 248 12.60 -3.69 19.91
C GLN A 248 12.05 -2.53 19.08
N VAL A 249 10.71 -2.36 19.00
CA VAL A 249 10.07 -1.28 18.23
C VAL A 249 9.79 -0.11 19.16
N GLU A 250 10.43 1.03 18.89
CA GLU A 250 10.06 2.29 19.52
C GLU A 250 8.68 2.74 19.03
N VAL A 251 7.76 3.05 19.95
CA VAL A 251 6.40 3.46 19.61
C VAL A 251 6.13 4.89 20.07
N LYS A 252 5.84 5.79 19.12
CA LYS A 252 5.42 7.18 19.37
C LYS A 252 3.92 7.32 19.15
N GLU A 253 3.20 7.73 20.19
CA GLU A 253 1.76 7.91 20.16
C GLU A 253 1.41 9.37 19.81
N GLN A 254 0.49 9.55 18.88
CA GLN A 254 -0.05 10.86 18.50
C GLN A 254 -1.58 10.81 18.50
N CYS A 255 -2.17 11.45 19.50
CA CYS A 255 -3.62 11.61 19.60
C CYS A 255 -3.98 13.05 19.22
N LEU A 256 -4.59 13.25 18.05
CA LEU A 256 -4.74 14.57 17.44
C LEU A 256 -6.21 14.91 17.22
N VAL A 257 -6.60 16.14 17.57
CA VAL A 257 -7.93 16.65 17.25
C VAL A 257 -8.01 17.07 15.80
N GLY A 258 -9.06 16.65 15.11
CA GLY A 258 -9.32 17.04 13.72
C GLY A 258 -9.55 15.88 12.77
N ARG A 259 -9.34 16.13 11.47
CA ARG A 259 -9.62 15.15 10.42
C ARG A 259 -8.48 14.12 10.34
N PRO A 260 -8.73 12.82 10.61
CA PRO A 260 -7.70 11.78 10.60
C PRO A 260 -6.90 11.72 9.29
N ALA A 261 -7.57 11.85 8.15
CA ALA A 261 -6.91 11.80 6.84
C ALA A 261 -5.84 12.91 6.68
N GLY A 262 -6.13 14.13 7.13
CA GLY A 262 -5.17 15.24 7.05
C GLY A 262 -3.92 14.98 7.90
N HIS A 263 -4.10 14.48 9.14
CA HIS A 263 -3.00 14.12 10.02
C HIS A 263 -2.13 13.00 9.45
N LEU A 264 -2.74 11.99 8.84
CA LEU A 264 -2.02 10.87 8.22
C LEU A 264 -1.26 11.30 6.98
N VAL A 265 -1.84 12.14 6.13
CA VAL A 265 -1.15 12.70 4.94
C VAL A 265 0.04 13.54 5.37
N GLU A 266 -0.10 14.37 6.40
CA GLU A 266 1.04 15.15 6.92
C GLU A 266 2.13 14.27 7.50
N ALA A 267 1.76 13.28 8.33
CA ALA A 267 2.70 12.33 8.92
C ALA A 267 3.42 11.47 7.85
N SER A 268 2.79 11.24 6.69
CA SER A 268 3.37 10.46 5.60
C SER A 268 4.60 11.10 4.96
N LYS A 269 4.73 12.42 5.04
CA LYS A 269 5.85 13.15 4.40
C LYS A 269 7.22 12.76 4.96
N GLU A 270 7.26 12.26 6.18
CA GLU A 270 8.47 11.84 6.90
C GLU A 270 8.46 10.34 7.22
N ALA A 271 7.72 9.55 6.45
CA ALA A 271 7.55 8.14 6.69
C ALA A 271 8.10 7.29 5.52
N SER A 272 8.59 6.09 5.83
CA SER A 272 8.95 5.08 4.84
C SER A 272 7.74 4.24 4.39
N LEU A 273 6.71 4.17 5.24
CA LEU A 273 5.49 3.43 4.99
C LEU A 273 4.34 4.02 5.81
N LEU A 274 3.19 4.22 5.17
CA LEU A 274 1.94 4.54 5.85
C LEU A 274 1.00 3.33 5.84
N VAL A 275 0.61 2.88 7.02
CA VAL A 275 -0.26 1.71 7.22
C VAL A 275 -1.66 2.18 7.63
N VAL A 276 -2.67 1.75 6.91
CA VAL A 276 -4.09 2.06 7.19
C VAL A 276 -4.97 0.82 7.06
N GLY A 277 -6.03 0.78 7.83
CA GLY A 277 -7.01 -0.30 7.80
C GLY A 277 -8.05 -0.13 6.68
N ARG A 278 -8.53 -1.24 6.15
CA ARG A 278 -9.71 -1.31 5.29
C ARG A 278 -10.66 -2.38 5.81
N ARG A 279 -11.84 -1.94 6.22
CA ARG A 279 -12.84 -2.89 6.70
C ARG A 279 -13.40 -3.73 5.56
N ILE A 280 -13.40 -5.06 5.73
CA ILE A 280 -14.04 -5.99 4.80
C ILE A 280 -15.56 -5.82 4.94
N ARG A 281 -16.22 -5.46 3.83
CA ARG A 281 -17.68 -5.36 3.75
C ARG A 281 -18.18 -6.42 2.79
N ARG A 282 -19.07 -7.27 3.25
CA ARG A 282 -19.69 -8.31 2.43
C ARG A 282 -20.92 -7.82 1.66
N ALA A 283 -21.23 -6.52 1.74
CA ALA A 283 -22.35 -5.93 1.00
C ALA A 283 -22.02 -5.82 -0.48
N ALA A 284 -22.95 -6.23 -1.35
CA ALA A 284 -22.80 -6.18 -2.80
C ALA A 284 -22.77 -4.75 -3.37
N VAL A 285 -23.25 -3.76 -2.61
CA VAL A 285 -23.34 -2.34 -3.02
C VAL A 285 -22.79 -1.45 -1.93
N GLY A 286 -22.01 -0.44 -2.31
CA GLY A 286 -21.44 0.57 -1.41
C GLY A 286 -19.92 0.73 -1.55
N ALA A 287 -19.38 1.72 -0.84
CA ALA A 287 -17.94 1.97 -0.85
C ALA A 287 -17.20 0.87 -0.05
N HIS A 288 -16.31 0.17 -0.73
CA HIS A 288 -15.45 -0.85 -0.10
C HIS A 288 -14.20 -0.25 0.56
N ILE A 289 -13.86 1.00 0.23
CA ILE A 289 -12.77 1.77 0.83
C ILE A 289 -13.36 2.90 1.65
N GLY A 290 -12.92 3.03 2.91
CA GLY A 290 -13.35 4.10 3.79
C GLY A 290 -12.80 5.48 3.37
N PRO A 291 -13.42 6.59 3.80
CA PRO A 291 -13.03 7.93 3.36
C PRO A 291 -11.60 8.31 3.77
N VAL A 292 -11.12 7.87 4.92
CA VAL A 292 -9.75 8.11 5.38
C VAL A 292 -8.75 7.38 4.49
N THR A 293 -8.93 6.08 4.27
CA THR A 293 -8.07 5.26 3.41
C THR A 293 -8.07 5.76 1.97
N HIS A 294 -9.25 6.17 1.46
CA HIS A 294 -9.36 6.76 0.13
C HIS A 294 -8.55 8.07 0.02
N ALA A 295 -8.70 9.00 0.97
CA ALA A 295 -7.97 10.25 0.97
C ALA A 295 -6.45 10.03 1.08
N VAL A 296 -6.01 9.10 1.92
CA VAL A 296 -4.60 8.73 2.06
C VAL A 296 -4.05 8.18 0.76
N LEU A 297 -4.74 7.24 0.09
CA LEU A 297 -4.33 6.70 -1.21
C LEU A 297 -4.19 7.78 -2.29
N HIS A 298 -4.94 8.87 -2.19
CA HIS A 298 -4.87 9.98 -3.14
C HIS A 298 -3.79 11.02 -2.82
N HIS A 299 -3.46 11.25 -1.56
CA HIS A 299 -2.69 12.40 -1.12
C HIS A 299 -1.38 12.06 -0.39
N ALA A 300 -1.19 10.85 0.10
CA ALA A 300 0.07 10.46 0.74
C ALA A 300 1.23 10.49 -0.27
N THR A 301 2.40 10.87 0.23
CA THR A 301 3.65 10.97 -0.55
C THR A 301 4.58 9.79 -0.34
N THR A 302 4.16 8.80 0.43
CA THR A 302 4.90 7.57 0.74
C THR A 302 4.07 6.35 0.36
N PRO A 303 4.68 5.17 0.16
CA PRO A 303 3.94 3.93 -0.05
C PRO A 303 2.88 3.70 1.02
N VAL A 304 1.69 3.27 0.58
CA VAL A 304 0.54 3.06 1.47
C VAL A 304 0.18 1.59 1.53
N ALA A 305 0.33 0.98 2.70
CA ALA A 305 -0.16 -0.36 2.99
C ALA A 305 -1.61 -0.30 3.46
N VAL A 306 -2.49 -0.96 2.75
CA VAL A 306 -3.90 -1.11 3.10
C VAL A 306 -4.12 -2.52 3.61
N VAL A 307 -4.40 -2.64 4.91
CA VAL A 307 -4.60 -3.91 5.59
C VAL A 307 -6.08 -4.21 5.73
N PRO A 308 -6.61 -5.26 5.10
CA PRO A 308 -8.00 -5.67 5.27
C PRO A 308 -8.23 -6.25 6.65
N HIS A 309 -9.39 -5.94 7.24
CA HIS A 309 -9.82 -6.46 8.54
C HIS A 309 -11.35 -6.58 8.64
N LEU A 310 -11.85 -7.37 9.58
CA LEU A 310 -13.29 -7.59 9.81
C LEU A 310 -13.97 -6.44 10.55
#